data_77b219f4b7d99ac63d03dab829038fc3
#
_entry.id   77b219f4b7d99ac63d03dab829038fc3
#
_cell.length_a   1.000
_cell.length_b   1.000
_cell.length_c   1.000
_cell.angle_alpha   90.00
_cell.angle_beta   90.00
_cell.angle_gamma   90.00
#
_symmetry.space_group_name_H-M   'P 1'
#
loop_
_entity.id
_entity.type
_entity.pdbx_description
1 polymer ?
#
loop_
_entity_poly.entity_id
_entity_poly.type
_entity_poly.pdbx_seq_one_letter_code
_entity_poly.pdbx_strand_id
1 'polypeptide(L)'
;LFGFVKQLQIAIFAQIFNTMGGIIIKTAEQIEGIRKSCRLAAETLDYAEQFVKAGVSTGFIDQKIEEFMVSHGAIPATKGYNGYPKSSCISPNNVVCHGIPSESTILKDGDIINIDVTTILNGYYGDTSRMFSVGEISPQTEKLVDATLHCLNLGIEQVKPGNYFGNIGFVINRYAMSKGYSVVYEFCGHGVGIDFHEEPQVDHAARRNTGELMKPGMIFTIEPMINEGKPRTNVDKHDGWTARTVDNKLSAQFEHTILVTETGCEVLTDIRSEYPVN
;
A
#
# COMPACT_ATOMS: atom_id res chain seq x y z
N LEU A 1 -17.82 23.14 -14.21
CA LEU A 1 -17.79 22.57 -12.85
C LEU A 1 -17.07 21.20 -12.81
N PHE A 2 -17.23 20.33 -13.83
CA PHE A 2 -16.61 19.00 -13.86
C PHE A 2 -15.06 19.01 -14.00
N GLY A 3 -14.49 20.05 -14.59
CA GLY A 3 -13.03 20.21 -14.72
C GLY A 3 -12.35 20.66 -13.42
N PHE A 4 -13.06 21.39 -12.57
CA PHE A 4 -12.51 21.98 -11.35
C PHE A 4 -12.33 20.95 -10.22
N VAL A 5 -13.27 20.00 -10.11
CA VAL A 5 -13.20 18.93 -9.08
C VAL A 5 -12.09 17.91 -9.39
N LYS A 6 -11.85 17.64 -10.69
CA LYS A 6 -10.76 16.76 -11.16
C LYS A 6 -9.38 17.37 -10.91
N GLN A 7 -9.26 18.69 -11.07
CA GLN A 7 -8.02 19.42 -10.75
C GLN A 7 -7.78 19.52 -9.24
N LEU A 8 -8.84 19.57 -8.41
CA LEU A 8 -8.70 19.66 -6.96
C LEU A 8 -8.24 18.32 -6.35
N GLN A 9 -8.70 17.18 -6.85
CA GLN A 9 -8.30 15.86 -6.34
C GLN A 9 -6.87 15.50 -6.76
N ILE A 10 -6.49 15.77 -7.99
CA ILE A 10 -5.08 15.66 -8.43
C ILE A 10 -4.21 16.69 -7.68
N ALA A 11 -4.76 17.87 -7.35
CA ALA A 11 -4.07 18.89 -6.58
C ALA A 11 -3.91 18.53 -5.08
N ILE A 12 -4.84 17.79 -4.48
CA ILE A 12 -4.72 17.33 -3.08
C ILE A 12 -3.64 16.24 -2.99
N PHE A 13 -3.58 15.28 -3.92
CA PHE A 13 -2.48 14.33 -4.00
C PHE A 13 -1.16 15.01 -4.39
N ALA A 14 -1.16 15.95 -5.33
CA ALA A 14 0.02 16.72 -5.70
C ALA A 14 0.46 17.72 -4.61
N GLN A 15 -0.44 18.17 -3.74
CA GLN A 15 -0.11 19.06 -2.61
C GLN A 15 0.60 18.33 -1.46
N ILE A 16 0.42 17.00 -1.34
CA ILE A 16 1.15 16.17 -0.37
C ILE A 16 2.65 16.14 -0.70
N PHE A 17 3.00 16.17 -2.00
CA PHE A 17 4.40 16.15 -2.46
C PHE A 17 5.03 17.55 -2.69
N ASN A 18 4.34 18.63 -2.36
CA ASN A 18 4.82 19.99 -2.63
C ASN A 18 5.56 20.63 -1.43
N THR A 19 6.23 19.82 -0.61
CA THR A 19 7.32 20.31 0.21
C THR A 19 8.58 20.29 -0.65
N MET A 20 9.28 21.42 -0.78
CA MET A 20 10.56 21.59 -1.50
C MET A 20 11.69 20.87 -0.77
N GLY A 21 11.58 19.53 -0.62
CA GLY A 21 12.60 18.66 -0.06
C GLY A 21 12.87 17.51 -1.03
N GLY A 22 14.12 17.32 -1.42
CA GLY A 22 14.52 16.14 -2.21
C GLY A 22 14.34 14.85 -1.41
N ILE A 23 14.52 13.69 -2.07
CA ILE A 23 14.43 12.37 -1.44
C ILE A 23 15.35 12.30 -0.21
N ILE A 24 14.80 11.93 0.94
CA ILE A 24 15.54 11.83 2.20
C ILE A 24 16.38 10.56 2.23
N ILE A 25 17.69 10.71 2.39
CA ILE A 25 18.58 9.59 2.71
C ILE A 25 18.59 9.41 4.22
N LYS A 26 18.05 8.30 4.70
CA LYS A 26 17.91 8.03 6.13
C LYS A 26 19.26 7.70 6.77
N THR A 27 19.47 8.20 7.98
CA THR A 27 20.62 7.81 8.81
C THR A 27 20.44 6.39 9.37
N ALA A 28 21.50 5.77 9.87
CA ALA A 28 21.44 4.44 10.48
C ALA A 28 20.45 4.39 11.67
N GLU A 29 20.38 5.45 12.49
CA GLU A 29 19.43 5.56 13.60
C GLU A 29 17.98 5.62 13.11
N GLN A 30 17.73 6.43 12.07
CA GLN A 30 16.39 6.53 11.44
C GLN A 30 15.96 5.21 10.83
N ILE A 31 16.86 4.53 10.10
CA ILE A 31 16.58 3.22 9.50
C ILE A 31 16.18 2.22 10.59
N GLU A 32 16.89 2.19 11.72
CA GLU A 32 16.56 1.26 12.81
C GLU A 32 15.22 1.60 13.48
N GLY A 33 14.90 2.89 13.62
CA GLY A 33 13.58 3.32 14.11
C GLY A 33 12.45 2.92 13.15
N ILE A 34 12.63 3.17 11.86
CA ILE A 34 11.66 2.80 10.80
C ILE A 34 11.50 1.28 10.73
N ARG A 35 12.60 0.50 10.81
CA ARG A 35 12.54 -0.97 10.83
C ARG A 35 11.66 -1.51 11.96
N LYS A 36 11.76 -0.93 13.16
CA LYS A 36 10.91 -1.32 14.30
C LYS A 36 9.44 -1.01 14.05
N SER A 37 9.13 0.15 13.46
CA SER A 37 7.77 0.52 13.11
C SER A 37 7.21 -0.38 12.01
N CYS A 38 7.98 -0.64 10.95
CA CYS A 38 7.62 -1.56 9.88
C CYS A 38 7.34 -2.99 10.39
N ARG A 39 8.18 -3.48 11.31
CA ARG A 39 7.95 -4.78 11.93
C ARG A 39 6.63 -4.82 12.68
N LEU A 40 6.32 -3.79 13.48
CA LEU A 40 5.05 -3.72 14.21
C LEU A 40 3.86 -3.62 13.25
N ALA A 41 3.97 -2.88 12.14
CA ALA A 41 2.93 -2.83 11.11
C ALA A 41 2.65 -4.23 10.52
N ALA A 42 3.70 -4.98 10.19
CA ALA A 42 3.56 -6.35 9.68
C ALA A 42 2.98 -7.32 10.73
N GLU A 43 3.42 -7.22 12.00
CA GLU A 43 2.85 -7.98 13.12
C GLU A 43 1.36 -7.63 13.35
N THR A 44 0.97 -6.37 13.09
CA THR A 44 -0.43 -5.93 13.14
C THR A 44 -1.28 -6.62 12.08
N LEU A 45 -0.77 -6.80 10.85
CA LEU A 45 -1.47 -7.56 9.82
C LEU A 45 -1.61 -9.04 10.18
N ASP A 46 -0.57 -9.66 10.75
CA ASP A 46 -0.65 -11.06 11.23
C ASP A 46 -1.68 -11.20 12.35
N TYR A 47 -1.74 -10.22 13.26
CA TYR A 47 -2.77 -10.20 14.30
C TYR A 47 -4.18 -10.01 13.72
N ALA A 48 -4.36 -9.15 12.71
CA ALA A 48 -5.65 -8.88 12.10
C ALA A 48 -6.22 -10.09 11.34
N GLU A 49 -5.36 -10.96 10.78
CA GLU A 49 -5.73 -12.14 9.99
C GLU A 49 -6.74 -13.05 10.71
N GLN A 50 -6.62 -13.23 12.02
CA GLN A 50 -7.50 -14.07 12.82
C GLN A 50 -8.98 -13.62 12.85
N PHE A 51 -9.23 -12.35 12.54
CA PHE A 51 -10.56 -11.75 12.53
C PHE A 51 -11.18 -11.69 11.12
N VAL A 52 -10.43 -12.01 10.07
CA VAL A 52 -10.92 -12.01 8.69
C VAL A 52 -11.76 -13.25 8.45
N LYS A 53 -13.08 -13.13 8.70
CA LYS A 53 -14.05 -14.23 8.62
C LYS A 53 -15.39 -13.72 8.14
N ALA A 54 -16.14 -14.56 7.44
CA ALA A 54 -17.52 -14.28 7.08
C ALA A 54 -18.36 -13.93 8.33
N GLY A 55 -19.21 -12.91 8.23
CA GLY A 55 -20.03 -12.40 9.31
C GLY A 55 -19.36 -11.35 10.21
N VAL A 56 -18.06 -11.09 10.06
CA VAL A 56 -17.34 -10.05 10.81
C VAL A 56 -17.42 -8.73 10.04
N SER A 57 -17.60 -7.61 10.76
CA SER A 57 -17.58 -6.27 10.17
C SER A 57 -16.14 -5.77 9.97
N THR A 58 -15.92 -4.95 8.94
CA THR A 58 -14.63 -4.28 8.76
C THR A 58 -14.35 -3.28 9.89
N GLY A 59 -15.42 -2.70 10.49
CA GLY A 59 -15.30 -1.84 11.65
C GLY A 59 -14.75 -2.55 12.89
N PHE A 60 -15.19 -3.79 13.14
CA PHE A 60 -14.65 -4.61 14.22
C PHE A 60 -13.16 -4.95 13.99
N ILE A 61 -12.76 -5.27 12.76
CA ILE A 61 -11.36 -5.55 12.41
C ILE A 61 -10.50 -4.30 12.68
N ASP A 62 -10.94 -3.13 12.23
CA ASP A 62 -10.26 -1.85 12.47
C ASP A 62 -10.09 -1.56 13.97
N GLN A 63 -11.12 -1.82 14.78
CA GLN A 63 -11.03 -1.69 16.23
C GLN A 63 -9.93 -2.60 16.81
N LYS A 64 -9.85 -3.86 16.36
CA LYS A 64 -8.82 -4.80 16.82
C LYS A 64 -7.41 -4.39 16.40
N ILE A 65 -7.26 -3.84 15.20
CA ILE A 65 -6.02 -3.24 14.70
C ILE A 65 -5.59 -2.08 15.59
N GLU A 66 -6.49 -1.14 15.88
CA GLU A 66 -6.19 -0.01 16.77
C GLU A 66 -5.79 -0.47 18.17
N GLU A 67 -6.55 -1.39 18.78
CA GLU A 67 -6.25 -1.97 20.11
C GLU A 67 -4.86 -2.59 20.13
N PHE A 68 -4.48 -3.33 19.08
CA PHE A 68 -3.17 -3.97 18.98
C PHE A 68 -2.05 -2.94 18.87
N MET A 69 -2.14 -1.99 17.93
CA MET A 69 -1.12 -0.95 17.77
C MET A 69 -0.90 -0.15 19.05
N VAL A 70 -2.00 0.32 19.68
CA VAL A 70 -1.93 1.13 20.91
C VAL A 70 -1.33 0.33 22.07
N SER A 71 -1.68 -0.95 22.21
CA SER A 71 -1.12 -1.82 23.27
C SER A 71 0.39 -2.05 23.12
N HIS A 72 0.93 -1.88 21.89
CA HIS A 72 2.36 -1.97 21.60
C HIS A 72 3.07 -0.60 21.56
N GLY A 73 2.38 0.47 22.03
CA GLY A 73 2.95 1.81 22.13
C GLY A 73 3.03 2.58 20.83
N ALA A 74 2.33 2.12 19.79
CA ALA A 74 2.25 2.83 18.50
C ALA A 74 0.95 3.66 18.39
N ILE A 75 0.99 4.62 17.47
CA ILE A 75 -0.16 5.42 17.06
C ILE A 75 -0.55 4.99 15.65
N PRO A 76 -1.84 4.68 15.36
CA PRO A 76 -2.30 4.49 13.98
C PRO A 76 -2.14 5.78 13.18
N ALA A 77 -1.28 5.78 12.16
CA ALA A 77 -0.95 6.98 11.39
C ALA A 77 -2.11 7.47 10.51
N THR A 78 -2.96 6.57 10.04
CA THR A 78 -4.10 6.89 9.18
C THR A 78 -5.17 7.70 9.91
N LYS A 79 -5.37 7.44 11.23
CA LYS A 79 -6.44 8.08 12.02
C LYS A 79 -6.22 9.58 12.18
N GLY A 80 -7.08 10.37 11.54
CA GLY A 80 -6.97 11.84 11.53
C GLY A 80 -6.10 12.40 10.42
N TYR A 81 -5.36 11.57 9.67
CA TYR A 81 -4.54 12.02 8.55
C TYR A 81 -5.44 12.62 7.45
N ASN A 82 -5.27 13.91 7.18
CA ASN A 82 -6.11 14.67 6.25
C ASN A 82 -7.64 14.46 6.46
N GLY A 83 -8.05 14.16 7.71
CA GLY A 83 -9.44 13.93 8.07
C GLY A 83 -9.93 12.48 7.88
N TYR A 84 -9.04 11.51 7.55
CA TYR A 84 -9.40 10.10 7.50
C TYR A 84 -9.85 9.59 8.88
N PRO A 85 -11.02 8.90 8.99
CA PRO A 85 -11.65 8.70 10.30
C PRO A 85 -11.26 7.43 11.06
N LYS A 86 -10.44 6.55 10.46
CA LYS A 86 -10.17 5.19 10.93
C LYS A 86 -8.68 4.89 11.10
N SER A 87 -8.37 3.80 11.79
CA SER A 87 -7.00 3.40 12.16
C SER A 87 -6.32 2.55 11.11
N SER A 88 -7.07 2.03 10.14
CA SER A 88 -6.61 1.26 9.00
C SER A 88 -7.46 1.56 7.78
N CYS A 89 -6.97 1.20 6.58
CA CYS A 89 -7.83 1.10 5.42
C CYS A 89 -8.21 -0.38 5.20
N ILE A 90 -9.50 -0.67 4.99
CA ILE A 90 -9.97 -2.02 4.67
C ILE A 90 -10.78 -1.95 3.38
N SER A 91 -10.23 -2.56 2.33
CA SER A 91 -10.72 -2.40 0.96
C SER A 91 -11.20 -3.74 0.40
N PRO A 92 -12.53 -4.04 0.48
CA PRO A 92 -13.10 -5.28 -0.02
C PRO A 92 -13.38 -5.25 -1.52
N ASN A 93 -13.08 -6.33 -2.21
CA ASN A 93 -13.48 -6.66 -3.59
C ASN A 93 -13.12 -5.59 -4.63
N ASN A 94 -14.08 -4.74 -5.01
CA ASN A 94 -13.90 -3.68 -6.00
C ASN A 94 -13.42 -2.35 -5.40
N VAL A 95 -13.17 -2.29 -4.10
CA VAL A 95 -12.48 -1.17 -3.47
C VAL A 95 -10.99 -1.33 -3.73
N VAL A 96 -10.41 -0.35 -4.40
CA VAL A 96 -9.01 -0.36 -4.83
C VAL A 96 -8.08 -0.06 -3.65
N CYS A 97 -8.38 1.03 -2.93
CA CYS A 97 -7.65 1.48 -1.74
C CYS A 97 -8.49 2.45 -0.91
N HIS A 98 -7.98 2.83 0.26
CA HIS A 98 -8.56 3.80 1.19
C HIS A 98 -10.01 3.48 1.62
N GLY A 99 -10.41 2.21 1.60
CA GLY A 99 -11.72 1.78 2.07
C GLY A 99 -11.87 2.11 3.55
N ILE A 100 -12.93 2.85 3.90
CA ILE A 100 -13.20 3.23 5.31
C ILE A 100 -13.88 2.07 6.03
N PRO A 101 -13.25 1.49 7.07
CA PRO A 101 -13.87 0.45 7.88
C PRO A 101 -15.20 0.86 8.48
N SER A 102 -16.20 -0.03 8.45
CA SER A 102 -17.57 0.25 8.93
C SER A 102 -18.20 -0.98 9.57
N GLU A 103 -19.00 -0.76 10.61
CA GLU A 103 -19.83 -1.80 11.22
C GLU A 103 -20.90 -2.35 10.26
N SER A 104 -21.28 -1.58 9.24
CA SER A 104 -22.25 -1.99 8.23
C SER A 104 -21.64 -2.82 7.09
N THR A 105 -20.31 -2.82 6.94
CA THR A 105 -19.61 -3.59 5.93
C THR A 105 -19.25 -4.96 6.50
N ILE A 106 -20.14 -5.94 6.29
CA ILE A 106 -20.00 -7.31 6.78
C ILE A 106 -19.33 -8.18 5.71
N LEU A 107 -18.24 -8.84 6.07
CA LEU A 107 -17.52 -9.77 5.20
C LEU A 107 -18.35 -11.02 4.90
N LYS A 108 -18.24 -11.53 3.69
CA LYS A 108 -18.94 -12.72 3.20
C LYS A 108 -17.93 -13.75 2.69
N ASP A 109 -18.34 -15.00 2.72
CA ASP A 109 -17.58 -16.08 2.11
C ASP A 109 -17.36 -15.78 0.61
N GLY A 110 -16.12 -15.94 0.14
CA GLY A 110 -15.72 -15.58 -1.22
C GLY A 110 -15.22 -14.14 -1.41
N ASP A 111 -15.33 -13.26 -0.41
CA ASP A 111 -14.73 -11.91 -0.47
C ASP A 111 -13.20 -11.97 -0.43
N ILE A 112 -12.56 -11.01 -1.09
CA ILE A 112 -11.15 -10.67 -0.86
C ILE A 112 -11.09 -9.27 -0.26
N ILE A 113 -10.18 -9.05 0.69
CA ILE A 113 -9.97 -7.73 1.27
C ILE A 113 -8.49 -7.38 1.31
N ASN A 114 -8.15 -6.14 1.01
CA ASN A 114 -6.89 -5.56 1.40
C ASN A 114 -7.05 -4.93 2.78
N ILE A 115 -6.11 -5.19 3.69
CA ILE A 115 -5.94 -4.46 4.94
C ILE A 115 -4.61 -3.73 4.85
N ASP A 116 -4.66 -2.42 5.08
CA ASP A 116 -3.55 -1.50 4.96
C ASP A 116 -3.40 -0.75 6.28
N VAL A 117 -2.19 -0.78 6.83
CA VAL A 117 -1.88 -0.29 8.16
C VAL A 117 -0.56 0.47 8.17
N THR A 118 -0.60 1.66 8.76
CA THR A 118 0.59 2.47 9.02
C THR A 118 0.71 2.74 10.50
N THR A 119 1.84 2.37 11.09
CA THR A 119 2.17 2.61 12.49
C THR A 119 3.08 3.83 12.66
N ILE A 120 2.92 4.58 13.75
CA ILE A 120 3.92 5.53 14.25
C ILE A 120 4.47 4.97 15.56
N LEU A 121 5.72 4.49 15.53
CA LEU A 121 6.41 4.00 16.71
C LEU A 121 7.65 4.85 17.00
N ASN A 122 7.66 5.50 18.19
CA ASN A 122 8.75 6.42 18.59
C ASN A 122 9.04 7.54 17.56
N GLY A 123 7.99 8.00 16.85
CA GLY A 123 8.11 9.07 15.85
C GLY A 123 8.52 8.60 14.46
N TYR A 124 8.65 7.28 14.22
CA TYR A 124 8.94 6.71 12.91
C TYR A 124 7.74 5.99 12.33
N TYR A 125 7.53 6.12 11.02
CA TYR A 125 6.43 5.48 10.29
C TYR A 125 6.85 4.14 9.71
N GLY A 126 5.92 3.16 9.74
CA GLY A 126 6.07 1.88 9.08
C GLY A 126 4.76 1.53 8.40
N ASP A 127 4.80 1.24 7.11
CA ASP A 127 3.65 1.11 6.22
C ASP A 127 3.64 -0.22 5.47
N THR A 128 2.49 -0.89 5.44
CA THR A 128 2.35 -2.15 4.71
C THR A 128 0.89 -2.55 4.54
N SER A 129 0.59 -3.25 3.44
CA SER A 129 -0.72 -3.83 3.23
C SER A 129 -0.66 -5.26 2.69
N ARG A 130 -1.73 -6.03 2.96
CA ARG A 130 -1.83 -7.41 2.50
C ARG A 130 -3.26 -7.78 2.13
N MET A 131 -3.38 -8.67 1.12
CA MET A 131 -4.64 -9.31 0.79
C MET A 131 -4.96 -10.46 1.72
N PHE A 132 -6.25 -10.59 2.02
CA PHE A 132 -6.82 -11.71 2.78
C PHE A 132 -8.04 -12.25 2.05
N SER A 133 -8.20 -13.56 2.06
CA SER A 133 -9.38 -14.24 1.55
C SER A 133 -10.35 -14.54 2.69
N VAL A 134 -11.64 -14.35 2.45
CA VAL A 134 -12.71 -14.70 3.39
C VAL A 134 -13.30 -16.03 2.97
N GLY A 135 -12.95 -17.12 3.66
CA GLY A 135 -13.34 -18.47 3.28
C GLY A 135 -12.75 -18.93 1.93
N GLU A 136 -13.54 -19.61 1.12
CA GLU A 136 -13.11 -20.09 -0.19
C GLU A 136 -13.37 -19.05 -1.27
N ILE A 137 -12.31 -18.67 -2.01
CA ILE A 137 -12.40 -17.76 -3.16
C ILE A 137 -12.38 -18.53 -4.48
N SER A 138 -12.90 -17.92 -5.54
CA SER A 138 -12.90 -18.55 -6.87
C SER A 138 -11.46 -18.68 -7.42
N PRO A 139 -11.17 -19.67 -8.27
CA PRO A 139 -9.87 -19.80 -8.92
C PRO A 139 -9.49 -18.58 -9.79
N GLN A 140 -10.48 -17.80 -10.25
CA GLN A 140 -10.22 -16.55 -10.98
C GLN A 140 -9.79 -15.44 -10.02
N THR A 141 -10.43 -15.35 -8.87
CA THR A 141 -10.05 -14.41 -7.79
C THR A 141 -8.64 -14.70 -7.27
N GLU A 142 -8.34 -15.98 -7.01
CA GLU A 142 -7.01 -16.44 -6.59
C GLU A 142 -5.92 -16.01 -7.58
N LYS A 143 -6.14 -16.19 -8.89
CA LYS A 143 -5.20 -15.74 -9.93
C LYS A 143 -4.95 -14.25 -9.93
N LEU A 144 -5.95 -13.42 -9.60
CA LEU A 144 -5.76 -11.98 -9.45
C LEU A 144 -4.87 -11.67 -8.25
N VAL A 145 -5.16 -12.29 -7.10
CA VAL A 145 -4.37 -12.11 -5.87
C VAL A 145 -2.92 -12.54 -6.08
N ASP A 146 -2.69 -13.72 -6.65
CA ASP A 146 -1.36 -14.25 -6.96
C ASP A 146 -0.61 -13.35 -7.95
N ALA A 147 -1.29 -12.87 -8.99
CA ALA A 147 -0.68 -11.97 -9.98
C ALA A 147 -0.28 -10.63 -9.34
N THR A 148 -1.06 -10.15 -8.38
CA THR A 148 -0.76 -8.91 -7.66
C THR A 148 0.45 -9.07 -6.75
N LEU A 149 0.53 -10.16 -6.00
CA LEU A 149 1.71 -10.49 -5.19
C LEU A 149 2.96 -10.63 -6.08
N HIS A 150 2.83 -11.29 -7.22
CA HIS A 150 3.94 -11.41 -8.17
C HIS A 150 4.36 -10.06 -8.76
N CYS A 151 3.42 -9.14 -9.00
CA CYS A 151 3.73 -7.75 -9.39
C CYS A 151 4.58 -7.05 -8.34
N LEU A 152 4.23 -7.17 -7.05
CA LEU A 152 5.02 -6.62 -5.95
C LEU A 152 6.44 -7.19 -5.97
N ASN A 153 6.59 -8.52 -6.06
CA ASN A 153 7.88 -9.20 -6.07
C ASN A 153 8.77 -8.74 -7.23
N LEU A 154 8.22 -8.65 -8.45
CA LEU A 154 8.93 -8.12 -9.61
C LEU A 154 9.39 -6.67 -9.41
N GLY A 155 8.58 -5.85 -8.72
CA GLY A 155 8.94 -4.49 -8.34
C GLY A 155 10.12 -4.46 -7.38
N ILE A 156 10.08 -5.28 -6.33
CA ILE A 156 11.15 -5.42 -5.32
C ILE A 156 12.47 -5.86 -5.96
N GLU A 157 12.45 -6.79 -6.91
CA GLU A 157 13.65 -7.25 -7.65
C GLU A 157 14.36 -6.12 -8.41
N GLN A 158 13.67 -5.01 -8.70
CA GLN A 158 14.28 -3.85 -9.35
C GLN A 158 15.01 -2.94 -8.37
N VAL A 159 14.84 -3.12 -7.06
CA VAL A 159 15.39 -2.22 -6.05
C VAL A 159 16.85 -2.52 -5.78
N LYS A 160 17.71 -1.63 -6.25
CA LYS A 160 19.16 -1.63 -5.99
C LYS A 160 19.75 -0.25 -6.31
N PRO A 161 20.91 0.08 -5.72
CA PRO A 161 21.59 1.32 -6.02
C PRO A 161 21.88 1.49 -7.53
N GLY A 162 21.63 2.70 -8.04
CA GLY A 162 21.89 3.05 -9.45
C GLY A 162 20.81 2.57 -10.43
N ASN A 163 19.76 1.87 -9.99
CA ASN A 163 18.62 1.59 -10.84
C ASN A 163 17.60 2.75 -10.77
N TYR A 164 16.78 2.92 -11.82
CA TYR A 164 15.76 3.96 -11.89
C TYR A 164 14.45 3.51 -11.24
N PHE A 165 13.75 4.42 -10.54
CA PHE A 165 12.43 4.13 -9.98
C PHE A 165 11.41 3.68 -11.03
N GLY A 166 11.45 4.23 -12.24
CA GLY A 166 10.55 3.83 -13.33
C GLY A 166 10.69 2.36 -13.77
N ASN A 167 11.80 1.68 -13.43
CA ASN A 167 11.95 0.26 -13.72
C ASN A 167 11.01 -0.61 -12.88
N ILE A 168 10.66 -0.17 -11.66
CA ILE A 168 9.66 -0.81 -10.80
C ILE A 168 8.32 -0.85 -11.56
N GLY A 169 7.78 0.31 -11.93
CA GLY A 169 6.49 0.38 -12.60
C GLY A 169 6.49 -0.26 -13.98
N PHE A 170 7.63 -0.24 -14.69
CA PHE A 170 7.77 -0.89 -16.00
C PHE A 170 7.54 -2.41 -15.91
N VAL A 171 8.18 -3.10 -14.96
CA VAL A 171 8.05 -4.56 -14.84
C VAL A 171 6.67 -4.96 -14.34
N ILE A 172 6.13 -4.23 -13.36
CA ILE A 172 4.79 -4.42 -12.80
C ILE A 172 3.75 -4.32 -13.91
N ASN A 173 3.72 -3.20 -14.63
CA ASN A 173 2.74 -2.96 -15.68
C ASN A 173 2.84 -3.99 -16.82
N ARG A 174 4.06 -4.32 -17.24
CA ARG A 174 4.27 -5.32 -18.29
C ARG A 174 3.74 -6.69 -17.88
N TYR A 175 3.99 -7.12 -16.66
CA TYR A 175 3.51 -8.41 -16.16
C TYR A 175 1.99 -8.41 -16.02
N ALA A 176 1.39 -7.43 -15.35
CA ALA A 176 -0.05 -7.33 -15.18
C ALA A 176 -0.79 -7.40 -16.53
N MET A 177 -0.36 -6.60 -17.52
CA MET A 177 -0.91 -6.62 -18.88
C MET A 177 -0.76 -7.99 -19.55
N SER A 178 0.35 -8.70 -19.35
CA SER A 178 0.56 -10.04 -19.93
C SER A 178 -0.40 -11.09 -19.37
N LYS A 179 -0.97 -10.84 -18.18
CA LYS A 179 -1.98 -11.67 -17.53
C LYS A 179 -3.41 -11.22 -17.81
N GLY A 180 -3.60 -10.14 -18.58
CA GLY A 180 -4.90 -9.56 -18.90
C GLY A 180 -5.47 -8.65 -17.82
N TYR A 181 -4.65 -8.22 -16.86
CA TYR A 181 -4.99 -7.29 -15.79
C TYR A 181 -4.53 -5.86 -16.11
N SER A 182 -5.04 -4.90 -15.35
CA SER A 182 -4.68 -3.49 -15.47
C SER A 182 -4.06 -2.98 -14.18
N VAL A 183 -3.00 -2.16 -14.30
CA VAL A 183 -2.41 -1.43 -13.18
C VAL A 183 -3.16 -0.11 -12.98
N VAL A 184 -3.52 0.21 -11.74
CA VAL A 184 -4.02 1.53 -11.38
C VAL A 184 -2.85 2.52 -11.41
N TYR A 185 -3.07 3.69 -12.01
CA TYR A 185 -2.06 4.74 -12.16
C TYR A 185 -2.46 6.08 -11.51
N GLU A 186 -3.60 6.11 -10.83
CA GLU A 186 -4.08 7.28 -10.09
C GLU A 186 -3.53 7.32 -8.66
N PHE A 187 -2.94 6.22 -8.21
CA PHE A 187 -2.25 6.05 -6.93
C PHE A 187 -0.88 5.45 -7.16
N CYS A 188 0.04 5.68 -6.24
CA CYS A 188 1.44 5.29 -6.35
C CYS A 188 2.02 4.98 -4.97
N GLY A 189 3.16 4.31 -4.92
CA GLY A 189 3.97 4.22 -3.75
C GLY A 189 4.69 5.55 -3.45
N HIS A 190 5.27 5.66 -2.28
CA HIS A 190 5.84 6.90 -1.77
C HIS A 190 7.02 6.65 -0.83
N GLY A 191 7.87 7.64 -0.65
CA GLY A 191 8.83 7.65 0.45
C GLY A 191 8.09 7.64 1.79
N VAL A 192 8.67 7.00 2.80
CA VAL A 192 8.07 6.85 4.12
C VAL A 192 9.14 6.77 5.22
N GLY A 193 8.75 7.06 6.44
CA GLY A 193 9.58 6.77 7.62
C GLY A 193 9.78 7.93 8.57
N ILE A 194 10.09 9.14 8.11
CA ILE A 194 10.15 10.35 8.93
C ILE A 194 8.78 11.03 8.92
N ASP A 195 8.15 11.06 7.75
CA ASP A 195 6.77 11.45 7.56
C ASP A 195 5.98 10.29 6.96
N PHE A 196 4.64 10.37 6.97
CA PHE A 196 3.78 9.35 6.39
C PHE A 196 4.02 9.25 4.88
N HIS A 197 4.01 10.39 4.18
CA HIS A 197 4.27 10.46 2.75
C HIS A 197 5.44 11.41 2.48
N GLU A 198 6.47 10.88 1.85
CA GLU A 198 7.69 11.60 1.46
C GLU A 198 7.98 11.37 -0.03
N GLU A 199 8.91 12.14 -0.59
CA GLU A 199 9.55 11.75 -1.85
C GLU A 199 10.43 10.49 -1.68
N PRO A 200 10.52 9.60 -2.68
CA PRO A 200 10.00 9.78 -4.05
C PRO A 200 8.57 9.27 -4.21
N GLN A 201 7.90 9.73 -5.27
CA GLN A 201 6.75 9.03 -5.82
C GLN A 201 7.20 7.78 -6.57
N VAL A 202 6.55 6.63 -6.33
CA VAL A 202 6.86 5.33 -6.94
C VAL A 202 5.70 4.86 -7.81
N ASP A 203 5.74 5.19 -9.09
CA ASP A 203 4.70 4.80 -10.05
C ASP A 203 4.75 3.31 -10.36
N HIS A 204 3.58 2.63 -10.32
CA HIS A 204 3.45 1.21 -10.68
C HIS A 204 3.15 0.97 -12.16
N ALA A 205 3.05 2.05 -12.95
CA ALA A 205 2.95 2.03 -14.41
C ALA A 205 3.82 3.13 -15.00
N ALA A 206 5.09 2.84 -15.24
CA ALA A 206 6.11 3.79 -15.67
C ALA A 206 6.87 3.33 -16.92
N ARG A 207 7.66 4.23 -17.48
CA ARG A 207 8.59 3.91 -18.56
C ARG A 207 9.92 3.42 -18.02
N ARG A 208 10.53 2.49 -18.74
CA ARG A 208 11.86 1.96 -18.38
C ARG A 208 12.90 3.08 -18.38
N ASN A 209 13.81 3.03 -17.38
CA ASN A 209 14.93 3.97 -17.21
C ASN A 209 14.48 5.44 -17.07
N THR A 210 13.39 5.69 -16.34
CA THR A 210 12.89 7.03 -16.02
C THR A 210 12.82 7.24 -14.50
N GLY A 211 12.66 8.48 -14.09
CA GLY A 211 12.64 8.89 -12.67
C GLY A 211 14.03 9.04 -12.09
N GLU A 212 14.09 9.18 -10.78
CA GLU A 212 15.34 9.31 -10.02
C GLU A 212 16.10 7.98 -9.95
N LEU A 213 17.40 8.06 -9.67
CA LEU A 213 18.24 6.89 -9.38
C LEU A 213 18.14 6.55 -7.89
N MET A 214 17.94 5.26 -7.61
CA MET A 214 17.94 4.75 -6.24
C MET A 214 19.32 4.88 -5.62
N LYS A 215 19.37 5.27 -4.33
CA LYS A 215 20.60 5.42 -3.55
C LYS A 215 20.44 4.70 -2.22
N PRO A 216 21.53 4.14 -1.65
CA PRO A 216 21.50 3.56 -0.31
C PRO A 216 20.94 4.53 0.72
N GLY A 217 20.12 4.03 1.65
CA GLY A 217 19.43 4.82 2.67
C GLY A 217 18.09 5.43 2.23
N MET A 218 17.65 5.28 0.98
CA MET A 218 16.29 5.59 0.57
C MET A 218 15.33 4.54 1.11
N ILE A 219 14.18 4.98 1.65
CA ILE A 219 13.07 4.11 2.11
C ILE A 219 11.79 4.58 1.45
N PHE A 220 11.03 3.64 0.87
CA PHE A 220 9.80 3.91 0.14
C PHE A 220 8.91 2.67 0.08
N THR A 221 7.62 2.86 -0.27
CA THR A 221 6.67 1.77 -0.49
C THR A 221 6.66 1.30 -1.94
N ILE A 222 6.38 0.01 -2.13
CA ILE A 222 5.95 -0.56 -3.41
C ILE A 222 4.61 -1.22 -3.12
N GLU A 223 3.54 -0.75 -3.78
CA GLU A 223 2.16 -1.07 -3.43
C GLU A 223 1.25 -1.22 -4.67
N PRO A 224 1.57 -2.11 -5.62
CA PRO A 224 0.83 -2.21 -6.86
C PRO A 224 -0.64 -2.57 -6.64
N MET A 225 -1.54 -1.73 -7.16
CA MET A 225 -2.98 -1.97 -7.22
C MET A 225 -3.32 -2.52 -8.59
N ILE A 226 -3.81 -3.76 -8.63
CA ILE A 226 -4.08 -4.51 -9.86
C ILE A 226 -5.58 -4.78 -9.99
N ASN A 227 -6.17 -4.31 -11.08
CA ASN A 227 -7.60 -4.49 -11.39
C ASN A 227 -7.82 -5.63 -12.37
N GLU A 228 -8.85 -6.43 -12.12
CA GLU A 228 -9.33 -7.44 -13.09
C GLU A 228 -9.86 -6.80 -14.39
N GLY A 229 -10.28 -5.56 -14.32
CA GLY A 229 -10.89 -4.84 -15.43
C GLY A 229 -10.12 -3.58 -15.84
N LYS A 230 -10.84 -2.45 -15.83
CA LYS A 230 -10.28 -1.16 -16.27
C LYS A 230 -9.31 -0.58 -15.24
N PRO A 231 -8.25 0.13 -15.68
CA PRO A 231 -7.24 0.69 -14.76
C PRO A 231 -7.74 1.91 -13.97
N ARG A 232 -8.89 2.49 -14.32
CA ARG A 232 -9.41 3.71 -13.72
C ARG A 232 -10.19 3.47 -12.44
N THR A 233 -10.13 4.46 -11.56
CA THR A 233 -10.86 4.49 -10.29
C THR A 233 -11.87 5.63 -10.24
N ASN A 234 -12.84 5.49 -9.33
CA ASN A 234 -13.71 6.56 -8.87
C ASN A 234 -13.58 6.68 -7.36
N VAL A 235 -13.28 7.87 -6.86
CA VAL A 235 -13.33 8.16 -5.44
C VAL A 235 -14.76 8.48 -5.05
N ASP A 236 -15.23 7.90 -3.96
CA ASP A 236 -16.58 8.14 -3.42
C ASP A 236 -16.69 9.61 -3.01
N LYS A 237 -17.72 10.27 -3.53
CA LYS A 237 -17.95 11.71 -3.28
C LYS A 237 -18.53 12.02 -1.90
N HIS A 238 -19.07 11.02 -1.23
CA HIS A 238 -19.68 11.18 0.09
C HIS A 238 -18.65 11.11 1.21
N ASP A 239 -17.70 10.19 1.08
CA ASP A 239 -16.63 10.03 2.06
C ASP A 239 -15.31 10.71 1.67
N GLY A 240 -15.12 10.98 0.38
CA GLY A 240 -13.92 11.64 -0.16
C GLY A 240 -12.66 10.77 -0.20
N TRP A 241 -12.73 9.50 0.19
CA TRP A 241 -11.59 8.59 0.36
C TRP A 241 -11.68 7.31 -0.45
N THR A 242 -12.76 6.56 -0.29
CA THR A 242 -12.91 5.21 -0.85
C THR A 242 -12.77 5.21 -2.37
N ALA A 243 -11.68 4.64 -2.89
CA ALA A 243 -11.46 4.47 -4.31
C ALA A 243 -12.01 3.12 -4.80
N ARG A 244 -12.83 3.12 -5.84
CA ARG A 244 -13.44 1.91 -6.41
C ARG A 244 -13.12 1.78 -7.88
N THR A 245 -13.07 0.55 -8.40
CA THR A 245 -12.96 0.30 -9.84
C THR A 245 -14.18 0.88 -10.56
N VAL A 246 -13.97 1.50 -11.75
CA VAL A 246 -15.06 2.12 -12.52
C VAL A 246 -16.04 1.12 -13.13
N ASP A 247 -15.68 -0.16 -13.18
CA ASP A 247 -16.46 -1.25 -13.78
C ASP A 247 -16.93 -2.28 -12.76
N ASN A 248 -16.76 -2.00 -11.47
CA ASN A 248 -17.12 -2.85 -10.33
C ASN A 248 -16.45 -4.25 -10.35
N LYS A 249 -15.37 -4.44 -11.11
CA LYS A 249 -14.57 -5.65 -11.08
C LYS A 249 -13.61 -5.63 -9.90
N LEU A 250 -13.07 -6.82 -9.56
CA LEU A 250 -12.17 -6.98 -8.43
C LEU A 250 -10.87 -6.17 -8.60
N SER A 251 -10.33 -5.73 -7.47
CA SER A 251 -9.00 -5.16 -7.33
C SER A 251 -8.26 -5.87 -6.20
N ALA A 252 -6.94 -5.99 -6.33
CA ALA A 252 -6.06 -6.51 -5.29
C ALA A 252 -4.85 -5.61 -5.14
N GLN A 253 -4.30 -5.52 -3.91
CA GLN A 253 -3.12 -4.73 -3.58
C GLN A 253 -2.30 -5.48 -2.52
N PHE A 254 -0.99 -5.47 -2.71
CA PHE A 254 -0.01 -5.81 -1.66
C PHE A 254 0.98 -4.68 -1.55
N GLU A 255 1.54 -4.53 -0.38
CA GLU A 255 2.52 -3.47 -0.14
C GLU A 255 3.61 -3.90 0.81
N HIS A 256 4.82 -3.42 0.51
CA HIS A 256 5.94 -3.45 1.42
C HIS A 256 6.69 -2.11 1.45
N THR A 257 7.22 -1.79 2.64
CA THR A 257 8.24 -0.75 2.82
C THR A 257 9.62 -1.34 2.55
N ILE A 258 10.38 -0.69 1.67
CA ILE A 258 11.67 -1.18 1.15
C ILE A 258 12.78 -0.19 1.48
N LEU A 259 13.88 -0.68 2.03
CA LEU A 259 15.14 0.05 2.19
C LEU A 259 16.09 -0.30 1.03
N VAL A 260 16.65 0.69 0.37
CA VAL A 260 17.78 0.50 -0.54
C VAL A 260 19.05 0.32 0.28
N THR A 261 19.70 -0.83 0.17
CA THR A 261 20.99 -1.15 0.82
C THR A 261 22.18 -0.77 -0.08
N GLU A 262 23.40 -1.02 0.35
CA GLU A 262 24.61 -0.77 -0.46
C GLU A 262 24.67 -1.64 -1.73
N THR A 263 24.05 -2.82 -1.72
CA THR A 263 24.16 -3.80 -2.80
C THR A 263 22.83 -4.23 -3.43
N GLY A 264 21.70 -3.98 -2.75
CA GLY A 264 20.37 -4.41 -3.17
C GLY A 264 19.28 -3.73 -2.35
N CYS A 265 18.42 -4.50 -1.70
CA CYS A 265 17.39 -3.98 -0.82
C CYS A 265 17.12 -4.90 0.38
N GLU A 266 16.44 -4.31 1.37
CA GLU A 266 15.84 -5.00 2.51
C GLU A 266 14.36 -4.69 2.53
N VAL A 267 13.50 -5.69 2.67
CA VAL A 267 12.06 -5.53 2.85
C VAL A 267 11.79 -5.38 4.35
N LEU A 268 11.56 -4.14 4.81
CA LEU A 268 11.46 -3.81 6.23
C LEU A 268 10.20 -4.38 6.90
N THR A 269 9.17 -4.67 6.11
CA THR A 269 7.89 -5.24 6.54
C THR A 269 7.79 -6.75 6.33
N ASP A 270 8.88 -7.42 5.91
CA ASP A 270 8.95 -8.88 5.81
C ASP A 270 9.33 -9.49 7.15
N ILE A 271 8.35 -10.00 7.88
CA ILE A 271 8.56 -10.74 9.15
C ILE A 271 8.50 -12.26 8.96
N ARG A 272 8.13 -12.73 7.78
CA ARG A 272 8.01 -14.15 7.42
C ARG A 272 9.26 -14.69 6.73
N SER A 273 10.27 -13.84 6.52
CA SER A 273 11.53 -14.15 5.82
C SER A 273 11.32 -14.69 4.39
N GLU A 274 10.33 -14.13 3.71
CA GLU A 274 10.05 -14.45 2.29
C GLU A 274 11.05 -13.80 1.34
N TYR A 275 11.72 -12.72 1.80
CA TYR A 275 12.71 -11.96 1.04
C TYR A 275 14.07 -12.00 1.75
N PRO A 276 15.04 -12.76 1.26
CA PRO A 276 16.39 -12.77 1.85
C PRO A 276 17.05 -11.39 1.70
N VAL A 277 17.69 -10.92 2.77
CA VAL A 277 18.51 -9.69 2.74
C VAL A 277 19.71 -9.94 1.85
N ASN A 278 19.84 -9.17 0.76
CA ASN A 278 20.95 -9.25 -0.19
C ASN A 278 21.94 -8.10 0.01
#